data_c0aba0063bdbb31e31a52a959caeac99
#
_entry.id   c0aba0063bdbb31e31a52a959caeac99
#
_cell.length_a   1.000
_cell.length_b   1.000
_cell.length_c   1.000
_cell.angle_alpha   90.00
_cell.angle_beta   90.00
_cell.angle_gamma   90.00
#
_symmetry.space_group_name_H-M   'P 1'
#
loop_
_entity.id
_entity.type
_entity.pdbx_description
1 polymer ?
#
loop_
_entity_poly.entity_id
_entity_poly.type
_entity_poly.pdbx_seq_one_letter_code
_entity_poly.pdbx_strand_id
1 'polypeptide(L)'
;MRQKFTSWRALVLLLGGCVCLVPPTWAADKARPNIVILVADDWGFSDVGAFGGEIATPHLDALAAKGSRFSNFHVAATCSPTRSMLLTGVDHHRNGVGNMPETTPPEQEGKPGYAGVLAPDTVTLATMLRDVGYHTYIAGKWHVGKAPANLPGRRGFERSFIQADSGTDNWENRPYMMLYDKTYWFEQDRAAQLPKDFYSSRFFVDKTIGYIREQAADGKPFMAYVGFQANHIPIQAPAEFVAKYRGRYDQGWTALRQARRDGAIRAGVMPAGMPMSTLPSTVPWDSLAPDKQRQQARRMEVYAGMAEAMDAEVGRLVQHLKSSGQYDNTVFVFLSDNGSDPADPFNIPSANAWVRMNYQVDADPMGGKGTFSANGPSWASATVGPLQGYKYFASEGGLRVPLIVSGLPGVAGGRVVSALTHVNDIVPTLLEAAGIAPHQGQYAGQTVQTLSGRSLLPLLQGKADYAYRPDEPVGYELAGSAALFLGDYKLVKNIAPLGDGLWRLYNLRQDPGETLDLQSAQPVVFASMRDAYDKYAQDNGVLPVPEGFDLQKAAMHYAIHHYFLPKLRAAWPGYLALAGAALGWAYWRRRRKAIS
;
A
#
# COMPACT_ATOMS: atom_id res chain seq x y z
N MET A 1 -37.29 -76.97 -70.99
CA MET A 1 -36.38 -76.06 -71.69
C MET A 1 -36.98 -74.68 -71.80
N ARG A 2 -36.29 -73.71 -71.52
CA ARG A 2 -36.58 -72.25 -71.46
C ARG A 2 -37.30 -71.75 -70.21
N GLN A 3 -36.46 -71.24 -69.29
CA GLN A 3 -36.79 -70.37 -68.19
C GLN A 3 -37.23 -69.00 -68.68
N LYS A 4 -38.25 -68.44 -68.03
CA LYS A 4 -38.66 -67.05 -68.18
C LYS A 4 -38.30 -66.32 -66.90
N PHE A 5 -37.42 -65.32 -67.00
CA PHE A 5 -37.08 -64.34 -65.93
C PHE A 5 -38.20 -63.31 -65.80
N THR A 6 -38.73 -63.13 -64.62
CA THR A 6 -39.57 -61.98 -64.24
C THR A 6 -38.82 -61.06 -63.32
N SER A 7 -38.60 -59.80 -63.72
CA SER A 7 -37.93 -58.76 -63.03
C SER A 7 -38.85 -58.03 -62.04
N TRP A 8 -38.51 -58.00 -60.80
CA TRP A 8 -39.12 -57.11 -59.80
C TRP A 8 -38.27 -55.82 -59.65
N ARG A 9 -38.90 -54.66 -59.91
CA ARG A 9 -38.35 -53.35 -59.65
C ARG A 9 -38.70 -52.97 -58.20
N ALA A 10 -37.70 -52.89 -57.32
CA ALA A 10 -37.84 -52.32 -56.00
C ALA A 10 -37.68 -50.77 -56.05
N LEU A 11 -38.71 -50.09 -55.58
CA LEU A 11 -38.74 -48.61 -55.43
C LEU A 11 -38.10 -48.25 -54.13
N VAL A 12 -36.87 -47.64 -54.14
CA VAL A 12 -36.17 -47.09 -52.95
C VAL A 12 -36.66 -45.68 -52.79
N LEU A 13 -37.43 -45.41 -51.70
CA LEU A 13 -37.76 -44.07 -51.20
C LEU A 13 -36.55 -43.49 -50.41
N LEU A 14 -35.87 -42.52 -50.99
CA LEU A 14 -34.86 -41.67 -50.29
C LEU A 14 -35.58 -40.66 -49.41
N LEU A 15 -35.65 -40.93 -48.08
CA LEU A 15 -35.98 -39.96 -47.07
C LEU A 15 -34.73 -39.09 -46.85
N GLY A 16 -34.70 -37.89 -47.45
CA GLY A 16 -33.70 -36.85 -47.20
C GLY A 16 -33.88 -36.23 -45.80
N GLY A 17 -33.15 -36.77 -44.82
CA GLY A 17 -33.03 -36.12 -43.49
C GLY A 17 -32.20 -34.84 -43.61
N CYS A 18 -32.84 -33.66 -43.54
CA CYS A 18 -32.16 -32.40 -43.28
C CYS A 18 -31.55 -32.44 -41.89
N VAL A 19 -30.26 -32.79 -41.78
CA VAL A 19 -29.48 -32.55 -40.58
C VAL A 19 -29.21 -31.03 -40.54
N CYS A 20 -30.02 -30.31 -39.77
CA CYS A 20 -29.68 -28.94 -39.36
C CYS A 20 -28.39 -29.01 -38.55
N LEU A 21 -27.24 -28.74 -39.18
CA LEU A 21 -26.01 -28.41 -38.51
C LEU A 21 -26.25 -27.09 -37.72
N VAL A 22 -26.63 -27.21 -36.43
CA VAL A 22 -26.56 -26.11 -35.48
C VAL A 22 -25.06 -25.77 -35.37
N PRO A 23 -24.63 -24.57 -35.79
CA PRO A 23 -23.23 -24.20 -35.59
C PRO A 23 -22.96 -24.28 -34.09
N PRO A 24 -21.76 -24.75 -33.68
CA PRO A 24 -21.39 -24.73 -32.27
C PRO A 24 -21.54 -23.28 -31.79
N THR A 25 -22.45 -23.06 -30.85
CA THR A 25 -22.48 -21.81 -30.10
C THR A 25 -21.11 -21.68 -29.43
N TRP A 26 -20.24 -20.89 -30.01
CA TRP A 26 -19.04 -20.45 -29.33
C TRP A 26 -19.51 -19.89 -28.00
N ALA A 27 -19.05 -20.49 -26.91
CA ALA A 27 -19.25 -19.94 -25.59
C ALA A 27 -18.83 -18.47 -25.70
N ALA A 28 -19.78 -17.55 -25.47
CA ALA A 28 -19.50 -16.13 -25.53
C ALA A 28 -18.23 -15.91 -24.71
N ASP A 29 -17.16 -15.41 -25.34
CA ASP A 29 -15.93 -15.06 -24.65
C ASP A 29 -16.34 -14.20 -23.46
N LYS A 30 -16.14 -14.71 -22.24
CA LYS A 30 -16.48 -13.95 -21.04
C LYS A 30 -15.71 -12.65 -21.14
N ALA A 31 -16.43 -11.54 -21.20
CA ALA A 31 -15.83 -10.22 -21.27
C ALA A 31 -14.80 -10.10 -20.15
N ARG A 32 -13.57 -9.70 -20.50
CA ARG A 32 -12.50 -9.47 -19.52
C ARG A 32 -13.00 -8.54 -18.41
N PRO A 33 -12.74 -8.83 -17.13
CA PRO A 33 -13.26 -8.01 -16.04
C PRO A 33 -12.58 -6.65 -15.98
N ASN A 34 -13.30 -5.62 -15.55
CA ASN A 34 -12.69 -4.41 -15.04
C ASN A 34 -11.93 -4.70 -13.75
N ILE A 35 -10.93 -3.91 -13.44
CA ILE A 35 -10.09 -4.06 -12.24
C ILE A 35 -10.06 -2.72 -11.50
N VAL A 36 -10.39 -2.74 -10.21
CA VAL A 36 -10.27 -1.59 -9.32
C VAL A 36 -9.38 -1.96 -8.15
N ILE A 37 -8.24 -1.29 -8.02
CA ILE A 37 -7.28 -1.45 -6.92
C ILE A 37 -7.40 -0.23 -6.02
N LEU A 38 -7.79 -0.43 -4.76
CA LEU A 38 -7.99 0.57 -3.73
C LEU A 38 -6.90 0.40 -2.69
N VAL A 39 -6.00 1.36 -2.55
CA VAL A 39 -4.86 1.30 -1.63
C VAL A 39 -5.04 2.35 -0.56
N ALA A 40 -5.26 1.92 0.68
CA ALA A 40 -5.16 2.77 1.86
C ALA A 40 -3.69 3.01 2.22
N ASP A 41 -3.40 4.09 2.92
CA ASP A 41 -2.07 4.51 3.34
C ASP A 41 -2.01 4.46 4.88
N ASP A 42 -1.12 3.63 5.43
CA ASP A 42 -0.91 3.50 6.87
C ASP A 42 -2.12 2.96 7.70
N TRP A 43 -2.95 2.07 7.13
CA TRP A 43 -4.01 1.42 7.90
C TRP A 43 -3.49 0.21 8.66
N GLY A 44 -3.87 0.10 9.93
CA GLY A 44 -3.63 -1.09 10.72
C GLY A 44 -4.50 -2.28 10.30
N PHE A 45 -4.08 -3.48 10.68
CA PHE A 45 -4.77 -4.74 10.34
C PHE A 45 -6.26 -4.74 10.68
N SER A 46 -6.64 -4.14 11.80
CA SER A 46 -8.01 -4.12 12.31
C SER A 46 -8.75 -2.79 12.14
N ASP A 47 -8.35 -1.93 11.20
CA ASP A 47 -9.06 -0.67 10.96
C ASP A 47 -10.36 -0.88 10.16
N VAL A 48 -10.47 -1.96 9.38
CA VAL A 48 -11.68 -2.31 8.63
C VAL A 48 -12.68 -3.04 9.51
N GLY A 49 -13.96 -2.70 9.46
CA GLY A 49 -15.04 -3.36 10.20
C GLY A 49 -15.08 -4.87 9.97
N ALA A 50 -14.92 -5.32 8.72
CA ALA A 50 -14.85 -6.73 8.34
C ALA A 50 -13.65 -7.49 8.96
N PHE A 51 -12.64 -6.79 9.51
CA PHE A 51 -11.51 -7.35 10.25
C PHE A 51 -11.65 -7.15 11.77
N GLY A 52 -12.80 -6.69 12.24
CA GLY A 52 -13.14 -6.55 13.65
C GLY A 52 -12.92 -5.18 14.24
N GLY A 53 -12.63 -4.16 13.40
CA GLY A 53 -12.53 -2.77 13.78
C GLY A 53 -13.85 -2.12 14.17
N GLU A 54 -13.77 -1.03 14.92
CA GLU A 54 -14.93 -0.23 15.34
C GLU A 54 -15.22 0.92 14.39
N ILE A 55 -14.32 1.21 13.44
CA ILE A 55 -14.51 2.25 12.44
C ILE A 55 -15.57 1.79 11.44
N ALA A 56 -16.51 2.67 11.13
CA ALA A 56 -17.56 2.36 10.17
C ALA A 56 -17.00 2.33 8.74
N THR A 57 -16.92 1.12 8.16
CA THR A 57 -16.46 0.89 6.79
C THR A 57 -17.47 0.07 5.97
N PRO A 58 -18.76 0.50 5.89
CA PRO A 58 -19.83 -0.32 5.34
C PRO A 58 -19.63 -0.71 3.87
N HIS A 59 -18.90 0.10 3.10
CA HIS A 59 -18.67 -0.17 1.68
C HIS A 59 -17.55 -1.21 1.47
N LEU A 60 -16.47 -1.13 2.23
CA LEU A 60 -15.43 -2.16 2.27
C LEU A 60 -15.97 -3.46 2.88
N ASP A 61 -16.79 -3.38 3.93
CA ASP A 61 -17.44 -4.55 4.55
C ASP A 61 -18.37 -5.26 3.55
N ALA A 62 -19.08 -4.51 2.72
CA ALA A 62 -19.90 -5.08 1.66
C ALA A 62 -19.08 -5.78 0.56
N LEU A 63 -17.91 -5.23 0.20
CA LEU A 63 -16.97 -5.91 -0.71
C LEU A 63 -16.41 -7.18 -0.07
N ALA A 64 -16.06 -7.14 1.22
CA ALA A 64 -15.59 -8.29 1.99
C ALA A 64 -16.64 -9.41 2.07
N ALA A 65 -17.89 -9.05 2.29
CA ALA A 65 -19.00 -10.01 2.36
C ALA A 65 -19.25 -10.72 1.02
N LYS A 66 -19.01 -10.04 -0.10
CA LYS A 66 -19.14 -10.60 -1.46
C LYS A 66 -17.86 -11.26 -1.97
N GLY A 67 -16.74 -11.03 -1.31
CA GLY A 67 -15.42 -11.49 -1.72
C GLY A 67 -14.74 -12.37 -0.68
N SER A 68 -13.42 -12.30 -0.64
CA SER A 68 -12.56 -13.00 0.29
C SER A 68 -11.76 -11.99 1.12
N ARG A 69 -11.67 -12.25 2.43
CA ARG A 69 -10.78 -11.55 3.38
C ARG A 69 -9.55 -12.40 3.61
N PHE A 70 -8.39 -11.79 3.59
CA PHE A 70 -7.14 -12.50 3.81
C PHE A 70 -6.61 -12.17 5.20
N SER A 71 -6.58 -13.17 6.06
CA SER A 71 -6.12 -13.01 7.45
C SER A 71 -4.61 -13.14 7.62
N ASN A 72 -3.89 -13.53 6.56
CA ASN A 72 -2.45 -13.77 6.57
C ASN A 72 -1.78 -13.21 5.28
N PHE A 73 -2.09 -11.95 4.98
CA PHE A 73 -1.55 -11.23 3.82
C PHE A 73 -0.48 -10.23 4.26
N HIS A 74 0.67 -10.26 3.58
CA HIS A 74 1.84 -9.47 3.93
C HIS A 74 2.26 -8.52 2.81
N VAL A 75 2.77 -7.37 3.22
CA VAL A 75 3.31 -6.30 2.38
C VAL A 75 4.70 -5.90 2.89
N ALA A 76 5.33 -4.86 2.35
CA ALA A 76 6.49 -4.26 3.00
C ALA A 76 6.07 -3.35 4.17
N ALA A 77 6.98 -3.12 5.12
CA ALA A 77 6.73 -2.27 6.28
C ALA A 77 6.74 -0.76 5.97
N THR A 78 6.81 -0.37 4.68
CA THR A 78 6.75 1.03 4.21
C THR A 78 6.12 1.14 2.84
N CYS A 79 5.63 2.36 2.52
CA CYS A 79 4.79 2.65 1.36
C CYS A 79 5.42 2.31 0.01
N SER A 80 6.59 2.91 -0.35
CA SER A 80 7.11 2.79 -1.72
C SER A 80 7.55 1.37 -2.09
N PRO A 81 8.18 0.54 -1.24
CA PRO A 81 8.43 -0.87 -1.52
C PRO A 81 7.16 -1.66 -1.79
N THR A 82 6.13 -1.51 -0.96
CA THR A 82 4.82 -2.16 -1.19
C THR A 82 4.19 -1.73 -2.51
N ARG A 83 4.16 -0.41 -2.78
CA ARG A 83 3.56 0.12 -4.02
C ARG A 83 4.31 -0.36 -5.24
N SER A 84 5.64 -0.45 -5.19
CA SER A 84 6.45 -0.99 -6.27
C SER A 84 6.14 -2.46 -6.56
N MET A 85 6.02 -3.29 -5.52
CA MET A 85 5.65 -4.70 -5.62
C MET A 85 4.20 -4.88 -6.14
N LEU A 86 3.24 -4.08 -5.65
CA LEU A 86 1.84 -4.11 -6.08
C LEU A 86 1.69 -3.73 -7.56
N LEU A 87 2.51 -2.80 -8.05
CA LEU A 87 2.48 -2.37 -9.44
C LEU A 87 3.14 -3.38 -10.40
N THR A 88 4.08 -4.18 -9.92
CA THR A 88 4.97 -4.98 -10.78
C THR A 88 4.90 -6.49 -10.56
N GLY A 89 4.51 -6.95 -9.35
CA GLY A 89 4.60 -8.35 -8.94
C GLY A 89 6.03 -8.84 -8.73
N VAL A 90 7.02 -7.92 -8.69
CA VAL A 90 8.45 -8.21 -8.54
C VAL A 90 8.91 -7.76 -7.16
N ASP A 91 9.78 -8.55 -6.52
CA ASP A 91 10.42 -8.19 -5.24
C ASP A 91 11.04 -6.79 -5.29
N HIS A 92 10.88 -6.03 -4.22
CA HIS A 92 11.25 -4.61 -4.19
C HIS A 92 12.76 -4.37 -4.36
N HIS A 93 13.64 -5.31 -3.95
CA HIS A 93 15.08 -5.23 -4.21
C HIS A 93 15.41 -5.43 -5.69
N ARG A 94 14.60 -6.18 -6.43
CA ARG A 94 14.79 -6.43 -7.86
C ARG A 94 14.13 -5.38 -8.73
N ASN A 95 13.04 -4.72 -8.24
CA ASN A 95 12.32 -3.73 -9.01
C ASN A 95 12.86 -2.29 -8.85
N GLY A 96 13.96 -2.09 -8.07
CA GLY A 96 14.63 -0.81 -7.91
C GLY A 96 14.23 -0.02 -6.65
N VAL A 97 13.29 -0.50 -5.84
CA VAL A 97 12.75 0.20 -4.66
C VAL A 97 13.04 -0.64 -3.39
N GLY A 98 14.27 -1.13 -3.25
CA GLY A 98 14.71 -1.94 -2.12
C GLY A 98 14.51 -1.28 -0.76
N ASN A 99 14.43 0.06 -0.76
CA ASN A 99 14.11 0.84 0.43
C ASN A 99 13.28 2.07 0.03
N MET A 100 12.63 2.70 1.02
CA MET A 100 12.02 4.02 0.85
C MET A 100 13.14 5.05 0.65
N PRO A 101 13.08 5.92 -0.38
CA PRO A 101 14.18 6.84 -0.70
C PRO A 101 14.67 7.65 0.51
N GLU A 102 13.73 8.09 1.36
CA GLU A 102 14.01 8.93 2.52
C GLU A 102 14.74 8.18 3.66
N THR A 103 14.77 6.85 3.63
CA THR A 103 15.39 6.00 4.67
C THR A 103 16.49 5.09 4.13
N THR A 104 16.86 5.27 2.86
CA THR A 104 17.96 4.51 2.25
C THR A 104 19.29 4.94 2.87
N PRO A 105 20.13 3.99 3.33
CA PRO A 105 21.50 4.30 3.75
C PRO A 105 22.27 4.97 2.60
N PRO A 106 23.08 6.02 2.89
CA PRO A 106 23.86 6.69 1.85
C PRO A 106 24.73 5.75 1.01
N GLU A 107 25.24 4.67 1.63
CA GLU A 107 26.07 3.66 0.98
C GLU A 107 25.31 2.80 -0.03
N GLN A 108 23.98 2.75 0.08
CA GLN A 108 23.08 2.02 -0.82
C GLN A 108 22.47 2.91 -1.90
N GLU A 109 22.48 4.25 -1.74
CA GLU A 109 21.86 5.18 -2.68
C GLU A 109 22.38 4.95 -4.12
N GLY A 110 21.43 4.77 -5.05
CA GLY A 110 21.73 4.57 -6.48
C GLY A 110 22.37 3.22 -6.84
N LYS A 111 22.56 2.32 -5.88
CA LYS A 111 22.97 0.95 -6.18
C LYS A 111 21.85 0.18 -6.87
N PRO A 112 22.17 -0.90 -7.62
CA PRO A 112 21.15 -1.79 -8.15
C PRO A 112 20.17 -2.22 -7.06
N GLY A 113 18.87 -2.13 -7.35
CA GLY A 113 17.81 -2.40 -6.38
C GLY A 113 17.49 -1.26 -5.41
N TYR A 114 18.31 -0.21 -5.31
CA TYR A 114 18.16 0.88 -4.32
C TYR A 114 18.10 2.28 -4.95
N ALA A 115 17.63 2.36 -6.19
CA ALA A 115 17.43 3.63 -6.88
C ALA A 115 16.25 4.46 -6.32
N GLY A 116 15.37 3.84 -5.52
CA GLY A 116 14.16 4.46 -4.98
C GLY A 116 13.08 4.76 -6.03
N VAL A 117 13.25 4.23 -7.24
CA VAL A 117 12.33 4.33 -8.38
C VAL A 117 12.24 3.00 -9.09
N LEU A 118 11.14 2.75 -9.81
CA LEU A 118 10.99 1.52 -10.59
C LEU A 118 12.12 1.39 -11.63
N ALA A 119 12.80 0.24 -11.60
CA ALA A 119 13.87 -0.06 -12.55
C ALA A 119 13.34 -0.11 -13.99
N PRO A 120 14.17 0.26 -15.00
CA PRO A 120 13.74 0.29 -16.41
C PRO A 120 13.32 -1.09 -16.95
N ASP A 121 13.93 -2.17 -16.45
CA ASP A 121 13.67 -3.56 -16.81
C ASP A 121 12.48 -4.18 -16.04
N THR A 122 11.66 -3.36 -15.38
CA THR A 122 10.48 -3.81 -14.64
C THR A 122 9.21 -3.39 -15.35
N VAL A 123 8.35 -4.36 -15.67
CA VAL A 123 7.05 -4.13 -16.34
C VAL A 123 5.95 -4.00 -15.31
N THR A 124 5.11 -2.97 -15.43
CA THR A 124 3.97 -2.77 -14.54
C THR A 124 2.72 -3.53 -15.02
N LEU A 125 1.82 -3.85 -14.10
CA LEU A 125 0.48 -4.38 -14.41
C LEU A 125 -0.26 -3.46 -15.40
N ALA A 126 -0.15 -2.14 -15.23
CA ALA A 126 -0.77 -1.17 -16.13
C ALA A 126 -0.26 -1.30 -17.58
N THR A 127 1.06 -1.48 -17.76
CA THR A 127 1.63 -1.73 -19.09
C THR A 127 1.09 -3.03 -19.69
N MET A 128 1.11 -4.14 -18.93
CA MET A 128 0.65 -5.44 -19.42
C MET A 128 -0.84 -5.43 -19.81
N LEU A 129 -1.67 -4.75 -19.01
CA LEU A 129 -3.11 -4.64 -19.28
C LEU A 129 -3.39 -3.70 -20.47
N ARG A 130 -2.73 -2.55 -20.56
CA ARG A 130 -2.88 -1.61 -21.67
C ARG A 130 -2.55 -2.28 -23.01
N ASP A 131 -1.47 -3.03 -23.06
CA ASP A 131 -0.98 -3.66 -24.30
C ASP A 131 -1.91 -4.78 -24.81
N VAL A 132 -2.87 -5.24 -23.98
CA VAL A 132 -3.94 -6.16 -24.38
C VAL A 132 -5.31 -5.47 -24.49
N GLY A 133 -5.35 -4.14 -24.50
CA GLY A 133 -6.54 -3.35 -24.81
C GLY A 133 -7.35 -2.87 -23.61
N TYR A 134 -6.82 -2.91 -22.38
CA TYR A 134 -7.43 -2.22 -21.25
C TYR A 134 -7.18 -0.72 -21.31
N HIS A 135 -8.12 0.07 -20.81
CA HIS A 135 -7.83 1.41 -20.34
C HIS A 135 -7.18 1.36 -18.95
N THR A 136 -6.25 2.27 -18.67
CA THR A 136 -5.45 2.22 -17.45
C THR A 136 -5.40 3.59 -16.78
N TYR A 137 -5.89 3.66 -15.53
CA TYR A 137 -6.06 4.89 -14.78
C TYR A 137 -5.37 4.84 -13.43
N ILE A 138 -4.81 5.98 -13.00
CA ILE A 138 -4.33 6.16 -11.63
C ILE A 138 -4.78 7.51 -11.08
N ALA A 139 -5.28 7.52 -9.84
CA ALA A 139 -5.54 8.72 -9.07
C ALA A 139 -4.99 8.56 -7.64
N GLY A 140 -4.22 9.55 -7.16
CA GLY A 140 -3.72 9.60 -5.81
C GLY A 140 -2.22 9.36 -5.64
N LYS A 141 -1.80 8.78 -4.51
CA LYS A 141 -0.39 8.59 -4.16
C LYS A 141 0.31 7.62 -5.09
N TRP A 142 1.45 8.06 -5.65
CA TRP A 142 2.33 7.28 -6.54
C TRP A 142 3.52 6.68 -5.81
N HIS A 143 4.40 7.51 -5.30
CA HIS A 143 5.56 7.23 -4.44
C HIS A 143 6.58 6.20 -4.97
N VAL A 144 6.73 6.10 -6.29
CA VAL A 144 7.76 5.25 -6.94
C VAL A 144 8.55 6.02 -8.00
N GLY A 145 8.73 7.33 -7.78
CA GLY A 145 9.52 8.24 -8.59
C GLY A 145 8.77 9.46 -9.08
N LYS A 146 9.43 10.63 -9.07
CA LYS A 146 8.86 11.94 -9.44
C LYS A 146 9.55 12.62 -10.62
N ALA A 147 10.66 12.07 -11.10
CA ALA A 147 11.29 12.56 -12.32
C ALA A 147 10.40 12.26 -13.54
N PRO A 148 10.44 13.07 -14.62
CA PRO A 148 9.58 12.88 -15.80
C PRO A 148 9.61 11.46 -16.38
N ALA A 149 10.76 10.78 -16.33
CA ALA A 149 10.92 9.41 -16.81
C ALA A 149 10.22 8.36 -15.95
N ASN A 150 9.85 8.70 -14.69
CA ASN A 150 9.29 7.78 -13.71
C ASN A 150 7.78 8.02 -13.46
N LEU A 151 7.18 8.98 -14.15
CA LEU A 151 5.76 9.30 -14.01
C LEU A 151 4.85 8.20 -14.59
N PRO A 152 3.60 8.11 -14.15
CA PRO A 152 2.70 7.00 -14.51
C PRO A 152 2.50 6.78 -16.01
N GLY A 153 2.47 7.84 -16.83
CA GLY A 153 2.34 7.72 -18.28
C GLY A 153 3.49 6.92 -18.92
N ARG A 154 4.69 6.95 -18.31
CA ARG A 154 5.85 6.15 -18.73
C ARG A 154 5.80 4.71 -18.20
N ARG A 155 4.84 4.42 -17.35
CA ARG A 155 4.64 3.13 -16.69
C ARG A 155 3.29 2.49 -17.02
N GLY A 156 2.70 2.86 -18.18
CA GLY A 156 1.54 2.21 -18.76
C GLY A 156 0.18 2.81 -18.40
N PHE A 157 0.10 3.90 -17.65
CA PHE A 157 -1.17 4.55 -17.34
C PHE A 157 -1.56 5.58 -18.43
N GLU A 158 -2.77 5.45 -18.99
CA GLU A 158 -3.30 6.35 -20.00
C GLU A 158 -3.85 7.65 -19.42
N ARG A 159 -4.37 7.57 -18.19
CA ARG A 159 -4.86 8.73 -17.44
C ARG A 159 -4.26 8.72 -16.04
N SER A 160 -3.79 9.87 -15.60
CA SER A 160 -3.16 9.99 -14.29
C SER A 160 -3.43 11.34 -13.64
N PHE A 161 -3.75 11.32 -12.34
CA PHE A 161 -3.65 12.46 -11.45
C PHE A 161 -2.99 11.98 -10.16
N ILE A 162 -1.75 12.42 -9.89
CA ILE A 162 -0.96 11.84 -8.80
C ILE A 162 -0.33 12.89 -7.89
N GLN A 163 -0.14 12.47 -6.64
CA GLN A 163 0.82 12.98 -5.68
C GLN A 163 2.05 12.06 -5.71
N ALA A 164 3.23 12.60 -6.05
CA ALA A 164 4.38 11.78 -6.40
C ALA A 164 5.30 11.39 -5.25
N ASP A 165 5.22 12.07 -4.10
CA ASP A 165 6.02 11.83 -2.91
C ASP A 165 5.33 10.90 -1.88
N SER A 166 5.90 10.86 -0.66
CA SER A 166 5.38 10.06 0.46
C SER A 166 3.99 10.51 0.92
N GLY A 167 3.70 11.81 0.92
CA GLY A 167 2.41 12.37 1.33
C GLY A 167 2.37 13.89 1.22
N THR A 168 1.22 14.46 1.55
CA THR A 168 0.98 15.91 1.56
C THR A 168 -0.25 16.23 2.42
N ASP A 169 -0.53 17.51 2.66
CA ASP A 169 -1.79 17.98 3.23
C ASP A 169 -2.99 17.48 2.42
N ASN A 170 -4.06 17.05 3.10
CA ASN A 170 -5.25 16.49 2.46
C ASN A 170 -6.22 17.53 1.90
N TRP A 171 -6.04 18.81 2.25
CA TRP A 171 -6.91 19.93 1.84
C TRP A 171 -6.22 20.92 0.92
N GLU A 172 -4.87 20.99 0.96
CA GLU A 172 -4.12 22.06 0.32
C GLU A 172 -2.81 21.57 -0.32
N ASN A 173 -2.29 22.36 -1.23
CA ASN A 173 -0.98 22.16 -1.80
C ASN A 173 0.12 22.62 -0.81
N ARG A 174 0.33 21.84 0.27
CA ARG A 174 1.23 22.15 1.38
C ARG A 174 2.05 20.91 1.78
N PRO A 175 3.37 21.04 1.96
CA PRO A 175 4.18 19.97 2.54
C PRO A 175 3.69 19.61 3.96
N TYR A 176 3.80 18.34 4.33
CA TYR A 176 3.34 17.84 5.62
C TYR A 176 4.46 17.71 6.66
N MET A 177 5.72 17.86 6.24
CA MET A 177 6.85 17.84 7.16
C MET A 177 8.03 18.68 6.62
N MET A 178 8.96 19.01 7.53
CA MET A 178 10.12 19.84 7.23
C MET A 178 11.09 19.24 6.19
N LEU A 179 11.00 17.94 5.92
CA LEU A 179 11.86 17.25 4.97
C LEU A 179 11.51 17.57 3.50
N TYR A 180 10.33 18.13 3.24
CA TYR A 180 9.89 18.46 1.89
C TYR A 180 9.82 19.96 1.69
N ASP A 181 10.37 20.44 0.59
CA ASP A 181 10.38 21.86 0.22
C ASP A 181 9.09 22.31 -0.47
N LYS A 182 8.45 21.39 -1.14
CA LYS A 182 7.19 21.58 -1.88
C LYS A 182 6.50 20.24 -2.06
N THR A 183 5.28 20.26 -2.56
CA THR A 183 4.55 19.08 -2.99
C THR A 183 4.66 18.89 -4.50
N TYR A 184 4.59 17.65 -4.96
CA TYR A 184 4.71 17.30 -6.37
C TYR A 184 3.41 16.65 -6.85
N TRP A 185 2.55 17.49 -7.47
CA TRP A 185 1.30 17.06 -8.09
C TRP A 185 1.45 17.05 -9.60
N PHE A 186 0.98 15.97 -10.23
CA PHE A 186 1.00 15.83 -11.68
C PHE A 186 -0.35 15.35 -12.20
N GLU A 187 -0.75 15.87 -13.36
CA GLU A 187 -1.85 15.39 -14.18
C GLU A 187 -1.33 15.12 -15.59
N GLN A 188 -1.54 13.90 -16.11
CA GLN A 188 -1.03 13.49 -17.41
C GLN A 188 0.47 13.83 -17.59
N ASP A 189 1.28 13.51 -16.57
CA ASP A 189 2.72 13.76 -16.49
C ASP A 189 3.14 15.25 -16.57
N ARG A 190 2.20 16.18 -16.36
CA ARG A 190 2.45 17.62 -16.26
C ARG A 190 2.16 18.11 -14.85
N ALA A 191 2.88 19.15 -14.41
CA ALA A 191 2.61 19.77 -13.12
C ALA A 191 1.14 20.22 -13.01
N ALA A 192 0.49 19.83 -11.92
CA ALA A 192 -0.92 20.10 -11.67
C ALA A 192 -1.11 21.08 -10.51
N GLN A 193 -2.26 21.78 -10.53
CA GLN A 193 -2.74 22.61 -9.43
C GLN A 193 -3.98 21.96 -8.80
N LEU A 194 -4.10 22.10 -7.48
CA LEU A 194 -5.27 21.63 -6.76
C LEU A 194 -6.43 22.63 -6.85
N PRO A 195 -7.68 22.18 -6.98
CA PRO A 195 -8.84 23.08 -6.90
C PRO A 195 -9.02 23.63 -5.47
N LYS A 196 -9.78 24.72 -5.33
CA LYS A 196 -9.99 25.40 -4.05
C LYS A 196 -10.73 24.55 -3.02
N ASP A 197 -11.62 23.66 -3.49
CA ASP A 197 -12.45 22.75 -2.68
C ASP A 197 -11.85 21.35 -2.58
N PHE A 198 -10.52 21.22 -2.77
CA PHE A 198 -9.82 19.96 -2.72
C PHE A 198 -9.97 19.27 -1.35
N TYR A 199 -10.29 17.97 -1.38
CA TYR A 199 -10.07 16.99 -0.31
C TYR A 199 -9.62 15.69 -0.97
N SER A 200 -8.47 15.15 -0.56
CA SER A 200 -7.74 14.13 -1.29
C SER A 200 -8.60 12.92 -1.66
N SER A 201 -9.25 12.25 -0.69
CA SER A 201 -10.03 11.03 -0.94
C SER A 201 -11.19 11.27 -1.92
N ARG A 202 -11.92 12.38 -1.76
CA ARG A 202 -13.01 12.76 -2.67
C ARG A 202 -12.49 13.03 -4.08
N PHE A 203 -11.44 13.82 -4.18
CA PHE A 203 -10.93 14.26 -5.48
C PHE A 203 -10.32 13.10 -6.30
N PHE A 204 -9.66 12.13 -5.65
CA PHE A 204 -9.14 10.95 -6.33
C PHE A 204 -10.26 10.08 -6.90
N VAL A 205 -11.34 9.92 -6.18
CA VAL A 205 -12.53 9.21 -6.67
C VAL A 205 -13.23 9.99 -7.78
N ASP A 206 -13.33 11.32 -7.70
CA ASP A 206 -13.88 12.16 -8.77
C ASP A 206 -13.07 12.01 -10.07
N LYS A 207 -11.74 12.04 -9.99
CA LYS A 207 -10.86 11.79 -11.15
C LYS A 207 -11.06 10.39 -11.72
N THR A 208 -11.13 9.37 -10.87
CA THR A 208 -11.32 7.98 -11.29
C THR A 208 -12.66 7.80 -12.02
N ILE A 209 -13.75 8.32 -11.45
CA ILE A 209 -15.09 8.29 -12.08
C ILE A 209 -15.07 9.06 -13.40
N GLY A 210 -14.40 10.22 -13.43
CA GLY A 210 -14.24 11.02 -14.65
C GLY A 210 -13.56 10.21 -15.77
N TYR A 211 -12.44 9.56 -15.49
CA TYR A 211 -11.70 8.75 -16.47
C TYR A 211 -12.52 7.55 -16.97
N ILE A 212 -13.22 6.84 -16.07
CA ILE A 212 -14.12 5.74 -16.45
C ILE A 212 -15.21 6.24 -17.41
N ARG A 213 -15.83 7.38 -17.10
CA ARG A 213 -16.90 7.95 -17.93
C ARG A 213 -16.42 8.44 -19.30
N GLU A 214 -15.25 9.06 -19.36
CA GLU A 214 -14.67 9.58 -20.61
C GLU A 214 -14.42 8.48 -21.64
N GLN A 215 -14.06 7.27 -21.22
CA GLN A 215 -13.66 6.18 -22.09
C GLN A 215 -14.70 5.03 -22.16
N ALA A 216 -15.85 5.15 -21.47
CA ALA A 216 -16.87 4.11 -21.44
C ALA A 216 -17.50 3.77 -22.81
N ALA A 217 -17.40 4.67 -23.79
CA ALA A 217 -18.10 4.54 -25.06
C ALA A 217 -17.53 3.42 -25.97
N ASP A 218 -16.27 3.03 -25.83
CA ASP A 218 -15.64 1.99 -26.66
C ASP A 218 -15.80 0.56 -26.14
N GLY A 219 -16.41 0.41 -24.94
CA GLY A 219 -16.72 -0.89 -24.34
C GLY A 219 -15.53 -1.71 -23.87
N LYS A 220 -14.30 -1.15 -23.88
CA LYS A 220 -13.11 -1.83 -23.39
C LYS A 220 -13.12 -1.95 -21.87
N PRO A 221 -12.52 -3.02 -21.33
CA PRO A 221 -12.31 -3.12 -19.88
C PRO A 221 -11.29 -2.06 -19.42
N PHE A 222 -11.35 -1.73 -18.13
CA PHE A 222 -10.40 -0.79 -17.52
C PHE A 222 -9.73 -1.37 -16.27
N MET A 223 -8.57 -0.82 -15.95
CA MET A 223 -7.90 -0.96 -14.67
C MET A 223 -7.77 0.43 -14.05
N ALA A 224 -8.32 0.61 -12.85
CA ALA A 224 -8.21 1.83 -12.06
C ALA A 224 -7.45 1.56 -10.76
N TYR A 225 -6.36 2.31 -10.55
CA TYR A 225 -5.60 2.32 -9.30
C TYR A 225 -5.93 3.60 -8.53
N VAL A 226 -6.49 3.49 -7.33
CA VAL A 226 -6.80 4.61 -6.45
C VAL A 226 -5.92 4.52 -5.21
N GLY A 227 -4.87 5.33 -5.16
CA GLY A 227 -3.94 5.40 -4.04
C GLY A 227 -4.35 6.51 -3.08
N PHE A 228 -5.15 6.17 -2.06
CA PHE A 228 -5.55 7.14 -1.05
C PHE A 228 -4.35 7.61 -0.22
N GLN A 229 -4.47 8.79 0.42
CA GLN A 229 -3.56 9.27 1.46
C GLN A 229 -4.11 9.02 2.88
N ALA A 230 -5.30 8.51 3.00
CA ALA A 230 -5.92 8.14 4.27
C ALA A 230 -5.35 6.77 4.75
N ASN A 231 -4.72 6.71 5.96
CA ASN A 231 -4.61 7.70 7.06
C ASN A 231 -3.18 8.22 7.28
N HIS A 232 -2.42 8.43 6.23
CA HIS A 232 -1.07 9.00 6.37
C HIS A 232 -1.12 10.40 7.00
N ILE A 233 -0.09 10.78 7.76
CA ILE A 233 0.01 12.14 8.34
C ILE A 233 0.15 13.21 7.25
N PRO A 234 -0.43 14.42 7.44
CA PRO A 234 -1.27 14.83 8.55
C PRO A 234 -2.63 14.13 8.49
N ILE A 235 -3.08 13.62 9.63
CA ILE A 235 -4.39 12.98 9.72
C ILE A 235 -5.45 14.08 9.71
N GLN A 236 -6.23 14.11 8.64
CA GLN A 236 -7.20 15.18 8.38
C GLN A 236 -8.49 14.60 7.77
N ALA A 237 -9.64 15.07 8.24
CA ALA A 237 -10.93 14.57 7.80
C ALA A 237 -11.99 15.67 7.79
N PRO A 238 -13.07 15.55 6.97
CA PRO A 238 -14.23 16.41 7.07
C PRO A 238 -14.90 16.30 8.44
N ALA A 239 -15.32 17.43 8.98
CA ALA A 239 -15.81 17.55 10.36
C ALA A 239 -17.00 16.63 10.68
N GLU A 240 -17.87 16.40 9.70
CA GLU A 240 -19.05 15.53 9.82
C GLU A 240 -18.68 14.06 10.09
N PHE A 241 -17.55 13.57 9.58
CA PHE A 241 -17.06 12.23 9.89
C PHE A 241 -16.41 12.19 11.26
N VAL A 242 -15.58 13.17 11.61
CA VAL A 242 -14.93 13.24 12.93
C VAL A 242 -15.95 13.31 14.06
N ALA A 243 -17.03 14.06 13.87
CA ALA A 243 -18.09 14.24 14.87
C ALA A 243 -18.77 12.92 15.29
N LYS A 244 -18.83 11.92 14.41
CA LYS A 244 -19.41 10.59 14.70
C LYS A 244 -18.65 9.80 15.76
N TYR A 245 -17.37 10.11 15.96
CA TYR A 245 -16.49 9.41 16.89
C TYR A 245 -16.26 10.16 18.21
N ARG A 246 -16.97 11.25 18.45
CA ARG A 246 -16.83 12.06 19.66
C ARG A 246 -16.98 11.20 20.92
N GLY A 247 -15.95 11.21 21.78
CA GLY A 247 -15.91 10.47 23.05
C GLY A 247 -15.67 8.95 22.93
N ARG A 248 -15.56 8.41 21.71
CA ARG A 248 -15.41 6.96 21.49
C ARG A 248 -14.09 6.41 21.98
N TYR A 249 -13.06 7.24 22.07
CA TYR A 249 -11.69 6.84 22.41
C TYR A 249 -11.22 7.33 23.78
N ASP A 250 -12.12 7.78 24.64
CA ASP A 250 -11.82 8.28 25.98
C ASP A 250 -11.24 7.22 26.93
N GLN A 251 -11.50 5.92 26.63
CA GLN A 251 -10.90 4.77 27.33
C GLN A 251 -9.44 4.49 26.93
N GLY A 252 -8.94 5.18 25.91
CA GLY A 252 -7.56 5.11 25.42
C GLY A 252 -7.20 3.88 24.58
N TRP A 253 -5.93 3.86 24.19
CA TRP A 253 -5.40 2.85 23.25
C TRP A 253 -5.34 1.44 23.81
N THR A 254 -5.16 1.25 25.13
CA THR A 254 -5.13 -0.09 25.73
C THR A 254 -6.49 -0.78 25.60
N ALA A 255 -7.56 -0.06 25.93
CA ALA A 255 -8.92 -0.55 25.77
C ALA A 255 -9.29 -0.80 24.30
N LEU A 256 -8.91 0.12 23.40
CA LEU A 256 -9.12 -0.04 21.97
C LEU A 256 -8.40 -1.28 21.43
N ARG A 257 -7.14 -1.47 21.78
CA ARG A 257 -6.33 -2.59 21.31
C ARG A 257 -6.93 -3.93 21.74
N GLN A 258 -7.43 -4.01 22.99
CA GLN A 258 -8.13 -5.18 23.49
C GLN A 258 -9.45 -5.42 22.72
N ALA A 259 -10.25 -4.37 22.50
CA ALA A 259 -11.51 -4.47 21.77
C ALA A 259 -11.30 -4.95 20.33
N ARG A 260 -10.25 -4.46 19.65
CA ARG A 260 -9.87 -4.86 18.28
C ARG A 260 -9.37 -6.30 18.21
N ARG A 261 -8.59 -6.77 19.21
CA ARG A 261 -8.24 -8.20 19.31
C ARG A 261 -9.50 -9.06 19.38
N ASP A 262 -10.41 -8.72 20.27
CA ASP A 262 -11.65 -9.49 20.47
C ASP A 262 -12.55 -9.39 19.22
N GLY A 263 -12.55 -8.25 18.54
CA GLY A 263 -13.20 -8.04 17.26
C GLY A 263 -12.64 -8.92 16.15
N ALA A 264 -11.30 -8.98 16.00
CA ALA A 264 -10.62 -9.79 14.99
C ALA A 264 -10.85 -11.30 15.20
N ILE A 265 -10.91 -11.75 16.47
CA ILE A 265 -11.28 -13.12 16.83
C ILE A 265 -12.74 -13.39 16.41
N ARG A 266 -13.69 -12.51 16.77
CA ARG A 266 -15.10 -12.65 16.35
C ARG A 266 -15.29 -12.63 14.84
N ALA A 267 -14.52 -11.83 14.13
CA ALA A 267 -14.53 -11.76 12.67
C ALA A 267 -13.90 -13.01 11.99
N GLY A 268 -13.30 -13.93 12.78
CA GLY A 268 -12.65 -15.14 12.28
C GLY A 268 -11.33 -14.90 11.54
N VAL A 269 -10.73 -13.70 11.67
CA VAL A 269 -9.46 -13.35 11.03
C VAL A 269 -8.25 -13.53 11.94
N MET A 270 -8.48 -13.82 13.23
CA MET A 270 -7.46 -14.16 14.23
C MET A 270 -7.88 -15.39 15.04
N PRO A 271 -6.92 -16.23 15.49
CA PRO A 271 -7.23 -17.42 16.28
C PRO A 271 -7.76 -17.04 17.66
N ALA A 272 -8.67 -17.88 18.20
CA ALA A 272 -9.15 -17.73 19.57
C ALA A 272 -7.99 -17.89 20.56
N GLY A 273 -8.02 -17.09 21.63
CA GLY A 273 -7.04 -17.18 22.71
C GLY A 273 -5.63 -16.69 22.37
N MET A 274 -5.42 -16.09 21.19
CA MET A 274 -4.11 -15.58 20.83
C MET A 274 -3.56 -14.61 21.88
N PRO A 275 -2.27 -14.72 22.25
CA PRO A 275 -1.62 -13.77 23.12
C PRO A 275 -1.39 -12.42 22.42
N MET A 276 -1.18 -11.39 23.21
CA MET A 276 -0.91 -10.04 22.72
C MET A 276 0.16 -9.38 23.58
N SER A 277 1.24 -8.91 22.93
CA SER A 277 2.31 -8.16 23.58
C SER A 277 2.07 -6.65 23.48
N THR A 278 2.70 -5.90 24.37
CA THR A 278 2.72 -4.44 24.33
C THR A 278 4.16 -3.97 24.12
N LEU A 279 4.40 -3.10 23.15
CA LEU A 279 5.71 -2.53 22.90
C LEU A 279 6.08 -1.52 23.99
N PRO A 280 7.39 -1.40 24.35
CA PRO A 280 7.87 -0.38 25.28
C PRO A 280 7.55 1.06 24.85
N SER A 281 7.37 1.31 23.57
CA SER A 281 6.94 2.59 23.00
C SER A 281 5.50 2.98 23.30
N THR A 282 4.68 2.04 23.82
CA THR A 282 3.29 2.30 24.22
C THR A 282 3.25 2.85 25.65
N VAL A 283 2.93 4.12 25.79
CA VAL A 283 2.82 4.79 27.10
C VAL A 283 1.56 4.27 27.81
N PRO A 284 1.60 4.00 29.13
CA PRO A 284 0.38 3.66 29.88
C PRO A 284 -0.64 4.80 29.82
N TRP A 285 -1.86 4.52 29.40
CA TRP A 285 -2.92 5.54 29.22
C TRP A 285 -3.18 6.33 30.52
N ASP A 286 -3.27 5.61 31.65
CA ASP A 286 -3.58 6.20 32.96
C ASP A 286 -2.43 7.04 33.53
N SER A 287 -1.24 7.00 32.93
CA SER A 287 -0.11 7.86 33.30
C SER A 287 -0.20 9.27 32.70
N LEU A 288 -1.12 9.47 31.76
CA LEU A 288 -1.32 10.77 31.12
C LEU A 288 -2.21 11.69 31.97
N ALA A 289 -1.88 12.97 32.01
CA ALA A 289 -2.77 13.99 32.56
C ALA A 289 -4.12 14.04 31.77
N PRO A 290 -5.26 14.38 32.43
CA PRO A 290 -6.58 14.33 31.80
C PRO A 290 -6.73 15.17 30.53
N ASP A 291 -6.04 16.30 30.42
CA ASP A 291 -6.01 17.13 29.21
C ASP A 291 -5.27 16.43 28.06
N LYS A 292 -4.19 15.70 28.37
CA LYS A 292 -3.46 14.92 27.39
C LYS A 292 -4.27 13.69 26.93
N GLN A 293 -4.99 13.03 27.82
CA GLN A 293 -5.90 11.94 27.45
C GLN A 293 -6.96 12.46 26.47
N ARG A 294 -7.61 13.60 26.76
CA ARG A 294 -8.59 14.22 25.85
C ARG A 294 -7.97 14.57 24.50
N GLN A 295 -6.78 15.14 24.49
CA GLN A 295 -6.08 15.48 23.25
C GLN A 295 -5.77 14.23 22.42
N GLN A 296 -5.28 13.16 23.04
CA GLN A 296 -4.97 11.91 22.37
C GLN A 296 -6.24 11.20 21.85
N ALA A 297 -7.31 11.15 22.64
CA ALA A 297 -8.60 10.63 22.23
C ALA A 297 -9.11 11.38 20.98
N ARG A 298 -8.98 12.70 20.98
CA ARG A 298 -9.39 13.57 19.85
C ARG A 298 -8.60 13.25 18.57
N ARG A 299 -7.29 12.96 18.67
CA ARG A 299 -6.48 12.53 17.50
C ARG A 299 -7.02 11.24 16.88
N MET A 300 -7.40 10.26 17.72
CA MET A 300 -7.97 9.00 17.22
C MET A 300 -9.37 9.19 16.63
N GLU A 301 -10.18 10.14 17.12
CA GLU A 301 -11.45 10.51 16.49
C GLU A 301 -11.25 11.03 15.06
N VAL A 302 -10.20 11.83 14.83
CA VAL A 302 -9.84 12.33 13.48
C VAL A 302 -9.38 11.17 12.59
N TYR A 303 -8.56 10.25 13.13
CA TYR A 303 -8.11 9.05 12.42
C TYR A 303 -9.31 8.21 11.93
N ALA A 304 -10.24 7.92 12.83
CA ALA A 304 -11.43 7.16 12.49
C ALA A 304 -12.33 7.89 11.48
N GLY A 305 -12.49 9.21 11.65
CA GLY A 305 -13.23 10.04 10.70
C GLY A 305 -12.59 10.07 9.31
N MET A 306 -11.25 10.06 9.22
CA MET A 306 -10.53 10.01 7.94
C MET A 306 -10.72 8.67 7.23
N ALA A 307 -10.67 7.58 7.97
CA ALA A 307 -10.91 6.24 7.46
C ALA A 307 -12.35 6.07 6.95
N GLU A 308 -13.35 6.52 7.72
CA GLU A 308 -14.75 6.48 7.29
C GLU A 308 -15.03 7.39 6.08
N ALA A 309 -14.41 8.57 6.02
CA ALA A 309 -14.52 9.46 4.86
C ALA A 309 -13.97 8.79 3.59
N MET A 310 -12.87 8.04 3.69
CA MET A 310 -12.35 7.27 2.56
C MET A 310 -13.31 6.15 2.16
N ASP A 311 -13.88 5.40 3.10
CA ASP A 311 -14.86 4.34 2.81
C ASP A 311 -16.11 4.90 2.12
N ALA A 312 -16.58 6.08 2.52
CA ALA A 312 -17.69 6.77 1.85
C ALA A 312 -17.38 7.07 0.37
N GLU A 313 -16.15 7.46 0.07
CA GLU A 313 -15.71 7.69 -1.31
C GLU A 313 -15.58 6.38 -2.10
N VAL A 314 -15.13 5.29 -1.49
CA VAL A 314 -15.20 3.94 -2.08
C VAL A 314 -16.65 3.60 -2.41
N GLY A 315 -17.59 3.92 -1.53
CA GLY A 315 -19.04 3.76 -1.77
C GLY A 315 -19.53 4.52 -2.99
N ARG A 316 -19.07 5.76 -3.20
CA ARG A 316 -19.41 6.57 -4.40
C ARG A 316 -18.91 5.90 -5.69
N LEU A 317 -17.66 5.40 -5.70
CA LEU A 317 -17.12 4.69 -6.85
C LEU A 317 -17.90 3.40 -7.14
N VAL A 318 -18.18 2.59 -6.12
CA VAL A 318 -19.00 1.38 -6.24
C VAL A 318 -20.40 1.69 -6.77
N GLN A 319 -21.04 2.76 -6.27
CA GLN A 319 -22.36 3.18 -6.74
C GLN A 319 -22.33 3.65 -8.20
N HIS A 320 -21.27 4.36 -8.61
CA HIS A 320 -21.07 4.72 -10.02
C HIS A 320 -21.01 3.47 -10.91
N LEU A 321 -20.23 2.46 -10.54
CA LEU A 321 -20.10 1.22 -11.31
C LEU A 321 -21.42 0.41 -11.35
N LYS A 322 -22.21 0.45 -10.28
CA LYS A 322 -23.56 -0.16 -10.27
C LYS A 322 -24.51 0.57 -11.22
N SER A 323 -24.54 1.89 -11.18
CA SER A 323 -25.43 2.69 -12.03
C SER A 323 -25.07 2.64 -13.51
N SER A 324 -23.79 2.40 -13.84
CA SER A 324 -23.31 2.21 -15.22
C SER A 324 -23.33 0.75 -15.70
N GLY A 325 -23.83 -0.20 -14.86
CA GLY A 325 -23.90 -1.63 -15.23
C GLY A 325 -22.55 -2.35 -15.27
N GLN A 326 -21.47 -1.75 -14.74
CA GLN A 326 -20.11 -2.29 -14.80
C GLN A 326 -19.71 -3.08 -13.55
N TYR A 327 -20.48 -2.95 -12.44
CA TYR A 327 -20.14 -3.51 -11.13
C TYR A 327 -19.95 -5.02 -11.14
N ASP A 328 -20.87 -5.77 -11.79
CA ASP A 328 -20.87 -7.24 -11.76
C ASP A 328 -19.71 -7.85 -12.60
N ASN A 329 -19.12 -7.07 -13.50
CA ASN A 329 -17.90 -7.45 -14.24
C ASN A 329 -16.68 -6.68 -13.74
N THR A 330 -16.60 -6.37 -12.44
CA THR A 330 -15.46 -5.64 -11.85
C THR A 330 -14.85 -6.44 -10.71
N VAL A 331 -13.54 -6.67 -10.79
CA VAL A 331 -12.72 -7.19 -9.69
C VAL A 331 -12.25 -6.02 -8.83
N PHE A 332 -12.52 -6.09 -7.54
CA PHE A 332 -12.04 -5.13 -6.54
C PHE A 332 -10.94 -5.76 -5.69
N VAL A 333 -9.85 -5.03 -5.52
CA VAL A 333 -8.77 -5.34 -4.59
C VAL A 333 -8.62 -4.15 -3.65
N PHE A 334 -8.80 -4.36 -2.34
CA PHE A 334 -8.53 -3.36 -1.31
C PHE A 334 -7.43 -3.87 -0.39
N LEU A 335 -6.42 -3.02 -0.11
CA LEU A 335 -5.35 -3.30 0.84
C LEU A 335 -4.82 -2.01 1.47
N SER A 336 -4.08 -2.13 2.59
CA SER A 336 -3.17 -1.09 3.06
C SER A 336 -1.76 -1.33 2.52
N ASP A 337 -0.98 -0.27 2.31
CA ASP A 337 0.39 -0.39 1.83
C ASP A 337 1.41 -0.75 2.93
N ASN A 338 1.09 -0.55 4.19
CA ASN A 338 1.84 -1.00 5.37
C ASN A 338 0.97 -0.89 6.63
N GLY A 339 1.48 -1.35 7.76
CA GLY A 339 0.83 -1.13 9.04
C GLY A 339 0.81 0.35 9.44
N SER A 340 0.05 0.68 10.50
CA SER A 340 -0.21 2.06 10.94
C SER A 340 1.05 2.86 11.25
N ASP A 341 1.04 4.16 10.93
CA ASP A 341 2.18 5.06 11.13
C ASP A 341 2.33 5.49 12.60
N PRO A 342 3.51 5.28 13.23
CA PRO A 342 3.80 5.73 14.59
C PRO A 342 4.25 7.18 14.67
N ALA A 343 4.28 7.95 13.60
CA ALA A 343 4.83 9.29 13.59
C ALA A 343 4.15 10.20 14.61
N ASP A 344 4.97 10.86 15.44
CA ASP A 344 4.56 11.92 16.35
C ASP A 344 5.56 13.08 16.29
N PRO A 345 5.41 14.00 15.33
CA PRO A 345 6.34 15.12 15.20
C PRO A 345 6.35 16.06 16.41
N PHE A 346 5.32 15.99 17.27
CA PHE A 346 5.25 16.81 18.48
C PHE A 346 6.31 16.44 19.54
N ASN A 347 6.84 15.21 19.48
CA ASN A 347 7.90 14.74 20.37
C ASN A 347 9.32 15.07 19.87
N ILE A 348 9.46 15.63 18.66
CA ILE A 348 10.73 16.04 18.07
C ILE A 348 10.77 17.59 18.04
N PRO A 349 11.65 18.28 18.81
CA PRO A 349 11.59 19.75 18.96
C PRO A 349 11.59 20.51 17.63
N SER A 350 12.45 20.16 16.68
CA SER A 350 12.52 20.82 15.38
C SER A 350 11.27 20.58 14.52
N ALA A 351 10.75 19.35 14.51
CA ALA A 351 9.53 19.00 13.78
C ALA A 351 8.29 19.66 14.41
N ASN A 352 8.20 19.67 15.74
CA ASN A 352 7.13 20.38 16.47
C ASN A 352 7.13 21.88 16.16
N ALA A 353 8.29 22.54 16.20
CA ALA A 353 8.40 23.94 15.84
C ALA A 353 7.94 24.19 14.40
N TRP A 354 8.38 23.34 13.45
CA TRP A 354 7.98 23.46 12.05
C TRP A 354 6.47 23.27 11.86
N VAL A 355 5.87 22.24 12.51
CA VAL A 355 4.42 22.01 12.45
C VAL A 355 3.65 23.23 12.97
N ARG A 356 4.04 23.79 14.12
CA ARG A 356 3.38 24.98 14.71
C ARG A 356 3.56 26.26 13.88
N MET A 357 4.61 26.36 13.07
CA MET A 357 4.78 27.48 12.15
C MET A 357 3.93 27.35 10.87
N ASN A 358 3.57 26.12 10.47
CA ASN A 358 2.92 25.87 9.19
C ASN A 358 1.46 25.43 9.34
N TYR A 359 1.04 24.95 10.52
CA TYR A 359 -0.27 24.39 10.78
C TYR A 359 -0.84 24.88 12.10
N GLN A 360 -2.14 24.89 12.21
CA GLN A 360 -2.84 25.04 13.47
C GLN A 360 -2.82 23.69 14.22
N VAL A 361 -2.38 23.72 15.47
CA VAL A 361 -2.31 22.55 16.35
C VAL A 361 -3.31 22.77 17.48
N ASP A 362 -3.99 21.71 17.89
CA ASP A 362 -5.00 21.75 18.97
C ASP A 362 -6.21 22.65 18.67
N ALA A 363 -6.41 23.03 17.40
CA ALA A 363 -7.60 23.79 16.97
C ALA A 363 -8.86 22.91 16.90
N ASP A 364 -10.02 23.48 17.18
CA ASP A 364 -11.30 22.82 16.97
C ASP A 364 -12.00 23.47 15.74
N PRO A 365 -12.41 22.70 14.74
CA PRO A 365 -12.36 21.23 14.67
C PRO A 365 -10.96 20.71 14.26
N MET A 366 -10.38 19.86 15.09
CA MET A 366 -9.15 19.12 14.74
C MET A 366 -9.43 18.24 13.51
N GLY A 367 -8.45 18.16 12.59
CA GLY A 367 -8.59 17.43 11.33
C GLY A 367 -9.08 18.25 10.16
N GLY A 368 -9.61 19.47 10.40
CA GLY A 368 -10.05 20.38 9.36
C GLY A 368 -8.89 20.99 8.56
N LYS A 369 -9.27 21.78 7.54
CA LYS A 369 -8.32 22.50 6.68
C LYS A 369 -7.36 23.36 7.50
N GLY A 370 -6.06 23.26 7.21
CA GLY A 370 -5.03 24.02 7.90
C GLY A 370 -4.59 23.47 9.27
N THR A 371 -5.19 22.36 9.75
CA THR A 371 -4.80 21.71 11.00
C THR A 371 -3.83 20.55 10.78
N PHE A 372 -3.13 20.14 11.83
CA PHE A 372 -2.24 18.97 11.82
C PHE A 372 -2.59 18.02 12.96
N SER A 373 -2.77 16.75 12.64
CA SER A 373 -2.90 15.67 13.62
C SER A 373 -2.01 14.48 13.24
N ALA A 374 -1.55 13.76 14.26
CA ALA A 374 -0.78 12.53 14.14
C ALA A 374 -1.08 11.62 15.34
N ASN A 375 -1.09 10.31 15.13
CA ASN A 375 -1.51 9.37 16.18
C ASN A 375 -0.38 8.99 17.14
N GLY A 376 0.84 8.90 16.65
CA GLY A 376 1.97 8.41 17.45
C GLY A 376 1.95 6.91 17.73
N PRO A 377 2.99 6.38 18.40
CA PRO A 377 3.22 4.94 18.52
C PRO A 377 2.14 4.19 19.33
N SER A 378 1.55 4.85 20.33
CA SER A 378 0.55 4.20 21.18
C SER A 378 -0.76 3.91 20.44
N TRP A 379 -1.28 4.87 19.66
CA TRP A 379 -2.44 4.62 18.80
C TRP A 379 -2.09 3.72 17.61
N ALA A 380 -0.89 3.85 17.01
CA ALA A 380 -0.44 2.91 15.98
C ALA A 380 -0.46 1.46 16.46
N SER A 381 0.00 1.22 17.70
CA SER A 381 -0.09 -0.10 18.34
C SER A 381 -1.53 -0.59 18.52
N ALA A 382 -2.49 0.31 18.77
CA ALA A 382 -3.90 -0.06 18.91
C ALA A 382 -4.55 -0.37 17.55
N THR A 383 -4.21 0.39 16.51
CA THR A 383 -4.80 0.22 15.17
C THR A 383 -4.33 -1.04 14.45
N VAL A 384 -3.11 -1.52 14.72
CA VAL A 384 -2.63 -2.82 14.24
C VAL A 384 -3.09 -3.98 15.13
N GLY A 385 -3.68 -3.69 16.30
CA GLY A 385 -4.03 -4.74 17.27
C GLY A 385 -4.80 -5.90 16.64
N PRO A 386 -4.45 -7.15 17.02
CA PRO A 386 -3.60 -7.57 18.14
C PRO A 386 -2.10 -7.78 17.82
N LEU A 387 -1.66 -7.42 16.63
CA LEU A 387 -0.31 -7.70 16.13
C LEU A 387 0.77 -6.87 16.82
N GLN A 388 2.02 -7.30 16.76
CA GLN A 388 3.17 -6.60 17.33
C GLN A 388 3.82 -5.69 16.30
N GLY A 389 4.33 -4.54 16.73
CA GLY A 389 4.95 -3.55 15.84
C GLY A 389 3.91 -2.73 15.08
N TYR A 390 4.37 -1.97 14.12
CA TYR A 390 3.61 -1.12 13.20
C TYR A 390 4.55 -0.72 12.05
N LYS A 391 4.22 0.22 11.20
CA LYS A 391 5.07 0.72 10.10
C LYS A 391 6.55 0.75 10.50
N TYR A 392 7.44 0.37 9.61
CA TYR A 392 8.89 0.16 9.74
C TYR A 392 9.32 -1.16 10.41
N PHE A 393 8.47 -1.82 11.21
CA PHE A 393 8.81 -3.10 11.83
C PHE A 393 8.65 -4.26 10.84
N ALA A 394 9.62 -5.18 10.84
CA ALA A 394 9.48 -6.48 10.20
C ALA A 394 8.56 -7.44 10.98
N SER A 395 8.04 -7.01 12.13
CA SER A 395 7.00 -7.71 12.90
C SER A 395 5.65 -7.64 12.20
N GLU A 396 4.71 -8.52 12.64
CA GLU A 396 3.40 -8.69 11.99
C GLU A 396 2.61 -7.37 11.86
N GLY A 397 2.64 -6.49 12.85
CA GLY A 397 1.93 -5.21 12.79
C GLY A 397 2.45 -4.22 11.75
N GLY A 398 3.69 -4.41 11.26
CA GLY A 398 4.22 -3.63 10.14
C GLY A 398 3.94 -4.25 8.78
N LEU A 399 3.93 -5.59 8.70
CA LEU A 399 3.84 -6.34 7.44
C LEU A 399 2.43 -6.84 7.12
N ARG A 400 1.67 -7.27 8.14
CA ARG A 400 0.36 -7.91 7.97
C ARG A 400 -0.74 -6.88 7.99
N VAL A 401 -1.42 -6.74 6.85
CA VAL A 401 -2.44 -5.72 6.59
C VAL A 401 -3.74 -6.35 6.10
N PRO A 402 -4.88 -5.64 6.15
CA PRO A 402 -6.10 -6.14 5.57
C PRO A 402 -5.99 -6.23 4.05
N LEU A 403 -6.43 -7.36 3.47
CA LEU A 403 -6.68 -7.53 2.04
C LEU A 403 -8.10 -8.04 1.83
N ILE A 404 -8.83 -7.38 0.94
CA ILE A 404 -10.14 -7.82 0.45
C ILE A 404 -10.04 -7.97 -1.07
N VAL A 405 -10.45 -9.13 -1.60
CA VAL A 405 -10.57 -9.36 -3.05
C VAL A 405 -12.00 -9.78 -3.34
N SER A 406 -12.69 -9.06 -4.21
CA SER A 406 -14.11 -9.28 -4.54
C SER A 406 -14.32 -9.24 -6.05
N GLY A 407 -15.35 -9.94 -6.55
CA GLY A 407 -15.71 -9.93 -7.97
C GLY A 407 -14.85 -10.85 -8.87
N LEU A 408 -13.97 -11.69 -8.31
CA LEU A 408 -13.21 -12.65 -9.11
C LEU A 408 -14.12 -13.72 -9.71
N PRO A 409 -13.94 -14.05 -11.00
CA PRO A 409 -14.75 -15.07 -11.67
C PRO A 409 -14.61 -16.45 -11.00
N GLY A 410 -15.75 -17.07 -10.66
CA GLY A 410 -15.79 -18.42 -10.09
C GLY A 410 -15.34 -18.51 -8.62
N VAL A 411 -15.23 -17.38 -7.91
CA VAL A 411 -14.90 -17.33 -6.48
C VAL A 411 -16.15 -17.02 -5.66
N ALA A 412 -16.45 -17.88 -4.68
CA ALA A 412 -17.57 -17.66 -3.75
C ALA A 412 -17.21 -16.57 -2.74
N GLY A 413 -18.19 -15.73 -2.37
CA GLY A 413 -18.02 -14.68 -1.38
C GLY A 413 -18.05 -15.19 0.08
N GLY A 414 -17.72 -14.28 1.02
CA GLY A 414 -17.79 -14.51 2.46
C GLY A 414 -16.66 -15.37 3.05
N ARG A 415 -15.60 -15.65 2.30
CA ARG A 415 -14.49 -16.51 2.73
C ARG A 415 -13.45 -15.73 3.54
N VAL A 416 -12.83 -16.46 4.51
CA VAL A 416 -11.56 -16.05 5.14
C VAL A 416 -10.46 -16.97 4.61
N VAL A 417 -9.41 -16.38 4.05
CA VAL A 417 -8.22 -17.06 3.55
C VAL A 417 -7.11 -16.87 4.57
N SER A 418 -6.66 -17.97 5.20
CA SER A 418 -5.62 -17.96 6.23
C SER A 418 -4.25 -18.44 5.71
N ALA A 419 -4.17 -18.86 4.45
CA ALA A 419 -2.90 -19.20 3.81
C ALA A 419 -1.99 -17.97 3.72
N LEU A 420 -0.67 -18.16 3.84
CA LEU A 420 0.32 -17.12 3.60
C LEU A 420 0.19 -16.59 2.18
N THR A 421 0.06 -15.27 2.05
CA THR A 421 0.00 -14.55 0.77
C THR A 421 0.78 -13.25 0.87
N HIS A 422 1.25 -12.75 -0.27
CA HIS A 422 2.12 -11.58 -0.33
C HIS A 422 1.64 -10.60 -1.41
N VAL A 423 2.00 -9.32 -1.29
CA VAL A 423 1.59 -8.27 -2.25
C VAL A 423 2.05 -8.56 -3.68
N ASN A 424 3.16 -9.27 -3.87
CA ASN A 424 3.62 -9.70 -5.18
C ASN A 424 2.62 -10.61 -5.92
N ASP A 425 1.72 -11.28 -5.19
CA ASP A 425 0.75 -12.23 -5.73
C ASP A 425 -0.43 -11.53 -6.44
N ILE A 426 -0.64 -10.25 -6.18
CA ILE A 426 -1.77 -9.49 -6.75
C ILE A 426 -1.64 -9.38 -8.26
N VAL A 427 -0.46 -9.06 -8.78
CA VAL A 427 -0.24 -8.91 -10.24
C VAL A 427 -0.53 -10.20 -11.00
N PRO A 428 0.09 -11.37 -10.71
CA PRO A 428 -0.22 -12.59 -11.43
C PRO A 428 -1.67 -13.06 -11.24
N THR A 429 -2.30 -12.77 -10.09
CA THR A 429 -3.72 -13.07 -9.86
C THR A 429 -4.63 -12.27 -10.80
N LEU A 430 -4.38 -10.98 -10.95
CA LEU A 430 -5.18 -10.11 -11.82
C LEU A 430 -4.94 -10.40 -13.30
N LEU A 431 -3.71 -10.75 -13.70
CA LEU A 431 -3.41 -11.20 -15.06
C LEU A 431 -4.17 -12.49 -15.39
N GLU A 432 -4.14 -13.49 -14.50
CA GLU A 432 -4.87 -14.74 -14.70
C GLU A 432 -6.39 -14.50 -14.75
N ALA A 433 -6.93 -13.65 -13.86
CA ALA A 433 -8.36 -13.27 -13.89
C ALA A 433 -8.77 -12.58 -15.20
N ALA A 434 -7.84 -11.84 -15.83
CA ALA A 434 -8.02 -11.21 -17.12
C ALA A 434 -7.74 -12.15 -18.32
N GLY A 435 -7.35 -13.41 -18.06
CA GLY A 435 -7.00 -14.37 -19.11
C GLY A 435 -5.66 -14.05 -19.80
N ILE A 436 -4.73 -13.43 -19.09
CA ILE A 436 -3.41 -13.01 -19.59
C ILE A 436 -2.32 -13.86 -18.94
N ALA A 437 -1.50 -14.51 -19.75
CA ALA A 437 -0.36 -15.25 -19.24
C ALA A 437 0.74 -14.26 -18.74
N PRO A 438 1.30 -14.48 -17.53
CA PRO A 438 2.43 -13.70 -17.07
C PRO A 438 3.65 -13.90 -17.99
N HIS A 439 4.45 -12.84 -18.17
CA HIS A 439 5.72 -12.97 -18.90
C HIS A 439 6.74 -13.82 -18.12
N GLN A 440 7.64 -14.47 -18.84
CA GLN A 440 8.68 -15.34 -18.31
C GLN A 440 10.08 -14.71 -18.46
N GLY A 441 10.22 -13.44 -18.03
CA GLY A 441 11.48 -12.68 -18.14
C GLY A 441 11.74 -12.06 -19.52
N GLN A 442 10.77 -12.15 -20.44
CA GLN A 442 10.80 -11.46 -21.74
C GLN A 442 9.49 -10.70 -21.95
N TYR A 443 9.55 -9.43 -22.32
CA TYR A 443 8.40 -8.59 -22.61
C TYR A 443 8.70 -7.61 -23.74
N ALA A 444 7.86 -7.58 -24.78
CA ALA A 444 8.04 -6.73 -25.96
C ALA A 444 9.45 -6.77 -26.57
N GLY A 445 10.08 -7.97 -26.59
CA GLY A 445 11.44 -8.17 -27.12
C GLY A 445 12.57 -7.74 -26.21
N GLN A 446 12.28 -7.34 -24.97
CA GLN A 446 13.26 -6.95 -23.96
C GLN A 446 13.36 -7.99 -22.84
N THR A 447 14.57 -8.19 -22.30
CA THR A 447 14.76 -8.94 -21.06
C THR A 447 14.27 -8.08 -19.88
N VAL A 448 13.39 -8.64 -19.06
CA VAL A 448 12.77 -7.96 -17.92
C VAL A 448 12.82 -8.84 -16.67
N GLN A 449 12.62 -8.23 -15.49
CA GLN A 449 12.53 -8.94 -14.22
C GLN A 449 11.33 -9.89 -14.22
N THR A 450 11.56 -11.16 -13.83
CA THR A 450 10.48 -12.15 -13.66
C THR A 450 9.62 -11.80 -12.45
N LEU A 451 8.33 -12.13 -12.50
CA LEU A 451 7.44 -11.97 -11.35
C LEU A 451 7.95 -12.82 -10.17
N SER A 452 7.91 -12.25 -8.98
CA SER A 452 8.25 -12.95 -7.72
C SER A 452 7.02 -13.63 -7.11
N GLY A 453 5.83 -13.06 -7.33
CA GLY A 453 4.56 -13.58 -6.86
C GLY A 453 3.96 -14.67 -7.74
N ARG A 454 2.87 -15.24 -7.27
CA ARG A 454 2.09 -16.28 -7.97
C ARG A 454 0.60 -15.97 -7.88
N SER A 455 -0.18 -16.55 -8.78
CA SER A 455 -1.62 -16.34 -8.77
C SER A 455 -2.29 -16.99 -7.55
N LEU A 456 -3.16 -16.22 -6.91
CA LEU A 456 -4.02 -16.68 -5.83
C LEU A 456 -5.33 -17.28 -6.34
N LEU A 457 -5.59 -17.25 -7.65
CA LEU A 457 -6.86 -17.72 -8.20
C LEU A 457 -7.12 -19.21 -7.92
N PRO A 458 -6.16 -20.15 -8.03
CA PRO A 458 -6.37 -21.54 -7.63
C PRO A 458 -6.75 -21.70 -6.16
N LEU A 459 -6.10 -20.94 -5.25
CA LEU A 459 -6.41 -20.91 -3.82
C LEU A 459 -7.85 -20.39 -3.58
N LEU A 460 -8.21 -19.29 -4.23
CA LEU A 460 -9.51 -18.67 -4.10
C LEU A 460 -10.65 -19.51 -4.69
N GLN A 461 -10.38 -20.31 -5.71
CA GLN A 461 -11.32 -21.25 -6.30
C GLN A 461 -11.39 -22.59 -5.54
N GLY A 462 -10.59 -22.77 -4.47
CA GLY A 462 -10.54 -24.04 -3.72
C GLY A 462 -9.86 -25.18 -4.47
N LYS A 463 -9.04 -24.87 -5.47
CA LYS A 463 -8.24 -25.83 -6.24
C LYS A 463 -6.84 -26.07 -5.67
N ALA A 464 -6.43 -25.24 -4.71
CA ALA A 464 -5.19 -25.35 -3.97
C ALA A 464 -5.43 -24.95 -2.50
N ASP A 465 -4.66 -25.54 -1.58
CA ASP A 465 -4.72 -25.24 -0.15
C ASP A 465 -3.73 -24.11 0.23
N TYR A 466 -2.71 -23.90 -0.58
CA TYR A 466 -1.60 -22.96 -0.32
C TYR A 466 -1.33 -22.09 -1.55
N ALA A 467 -0.94 -20.85 -1.32
CA ALA A 467 -0.23 -20.04 -2.32
C ALA A 467 1.25 -20.43 -2.33
N TYR A 468 1.86 -20.57 -1.15
CA TYR A 468 3.24 -21.05 -0.94
C TYR A 468 3.19 -22.37 -0.17
N ARG A 469 3.88 -23.39 -0.65
CA ARG A 469 3.95 -24.68 0.04
C ARG A 469 4.61 -24.51 1.42
N PRO A 470 4.32 -25.38 2.41
CA PRO A 470 4.92 -25.28 3.74
C PRO A 470 6.45 -25.36 3.78
N ASP A 471 7.07 -25.92 2.75
CA ASP A 471 8.54 -26.04 2.58
C ASP A 471 9.16 -24.91 1.73
N GLU A 472 8.36 -23.93 1.33
CA GLU A 472 8.77 -22.84 0.45
C GLU A 472 8.93 -21.52 1.22
N PRO A 473 10.15 -20.96 1.30
CA PRO A 473 10.38 -19.74 2.05
C PRO A 473 9.91 -18.50 1.30
N VAL A 474 9.37 -17.52 2.04
CA VAL A 474 9.07 -16.17 1.58
C VAL A 474 9.84 -15.19 2.44
N GLY A 475 10.81 -14.50 1.84
CA GLY A 475 11.69 -13.57 2.54
C GLY A 475 11.23 -12.13 2.43
N TYR A 476 11.73 -11.31 3.33
CA TYR A 476 11.52 -9.87 3.40
C TYR A 476 12.72 -9.20 4.05
N GLU A 477 13.09 -8.02 3.56
CA GLU A 477 14.07 -7.13 4.21
C GLU A 477 13.70 -5.67 3.93
N LEU A 478 13.93 -4.80 4.88
CA LEU A 478 13.86 -3.35 4.71
C LEU A 478 14.83 -2.67 5.69
N ALA A 479 15.80 -1.93 5.15
CA ALA A 479 16.71 -1.10 5.94
C ALA A 479 17.36 -1.86 7.14
N GLY A 480 17.72 -3.14 6.94
CA GLY A 480 18.35 -4.01 7.92
C GLY A 480 17.39 -4.78 8.83
N SER A 481 16.11 -4.41 8.91
CA SER A 481 15.06 -5.21 9.53
C SER A 481 14.58 -6.27 8.55
N ALA A 482 14.38 -7.51 9.00
CA ALA A 482 14.18 -8.64 8.09
C ALA A 482 13.22 -9.68 8.66
N ALA A 483 12.57 -10.44 7.76
CA ALA A 483 11.76 -11.58 8.11
C ALA A 483 11.88 -12.69 7.06
N LEU A 484 11.61 -13.93 7.47
CA LEU A 484 11.41 -15.07 6.60
C LEU A 484 10.23 -15.89 7.10
N PHE A 485 9.31 -16.22 6.21
CA PHE A 485 8.16 -17.08 6.47
C PHE A 485 8.44 -18.45 5.89
N LEU A 486 8.18 -19.51 6.66
CA LEU A 486 8.30 -20.91 6.22
C LEU A 486 7.28 -21.77 6.95
N GLY A 487 6.26 -22.22 6.25
CA GLY A 487 5.12 -22.91 6.84
C GLY A 487 4.41 -22.04 7.88
N ASP A 488 4.29 -22.55 9.10
CA ASP A 488 3.69 -21.82 10.22
C ASP A 488 4.68 -20.89 10.96
N TYR A 489 5.98 -20.96 10.62
CA TYR A 489 7.02 -20.22 11.33
C TYR A 489 7.39 -18.92 10.64
N LYS A 490 7.78 -17.94 11.46
CA LYS A 490 8.39 -16.69 11.05
C LYS A 490 9.69 -16.45 11.81
N LEU A 491 10.75 -16.25 11.06
CA LEU A 491 12.01 -15.71 11.56
C LEU A 491 11.97 -14.19 11.39
N VAL A 492 12.32 -13.41 12.41
CA VAL A 492 12.25 -11.94 12.33
C VAL A 492 13.41 -11.29 13.08
N LYS A 493 13.88 -10.16 12.54
CA LYS A 493 14.86 -9.27 13.14
C LYS A 493 14.43 -7.82 12.91
N ASN A 494 14.36 -7.04 13.98
CA ASN A 494 14.20 -5.58 13.91
C ASN A 494 15.47 -4.91 14.44
N ILE A 495 16.05 -4.00 13.66
CA ILE A 495 17.26 -3.26 14.07
C ILE A 495 16.90 -1.99 14.83
N ALA A 496 17.88 -1.36 15.49
CA ALA A 496 17.70 -0.10 16.17
C ALA A 496 17.20 1.02 15.23
N PRO A 497 16.34 1.94 15.69
CA PRO A 497 15.79 2.05 17.05
C PRO A 497 14.55 1.17 17.32
N LEU A 498 14.13 0.33 16.38
CA LEU A 498 12.91 -0.48 16.45
C LEU A 498 13.07 -1.73 17.30
N GLY A 499 14.28 -2.28 17.33
CA GLY A 499 14.64 -3.49 18.07
C GLY A 499 16.13 -3.55 18.39
N ASP A 500 16.57 -4.70 18.88
CA ASP A 500 17.95 -4.96 19.32
C ASP A 500 18.85 -5.60 18.24
N GLY A 501 18.29 -5.86 17.05
CA GLY A 501 19.02 -6.49 15.95
C GLY A 501 19.18 -8.02 16.09
N LEU A 502 18.57 -8.64 17.09
CA LEU A 502 18.62 -10.07 17.27
C LEU A 502 17.49 -10.78 16.50
N TRP A 503 17.83 -11.95 15.96
CA TRP A 503 16.87 -12.81 15.31
C TRP A 503 16.02 -13.55 16.34
N ARG A 504 14.71 -13.67 16.06
CA ARG A 504 13.72 -14.42 16.86
C ARG A 504 12.88 -15.30 15.97
N LEU A 505 12.37 -16.40 16.54
CA LEU A 505 11.54 -17.38 15.84
C LEU A 505 10.16 -17.44 16.49
N TYR A 506 9.10 -17.31 15.70
CA TYR A 506 7.71 -17.40 16.16
C TYR A 506 6.91 -18.42 15.35
N ASN A 507 5.86 -18.99 15.95
CA ASN A 507 4.86 -19.78 15.24
C ASN A 507 3.60 -18.94 15.04
N LEU A 508 3.40 -18.39 13.85
CA LEU A 508 2.31 -17.46 13.55
C LEU A 508 0.92 -18.09 13.57
N ARG A 509 0.82 -19.41 13.46
CA ARG A 509 -0.46 -20.11 13.55
C ARG A 509 -1.02 -20.07 14.98
N GLN A 510 -0.17 -20.16 15.98
CA GLN A 510 -0.52 -20.16 17.38
C GLN A 510 -0.36 -18.78 18.02
N ASP A 511 0.65 -18.05 17.62
CA ASP A 511 1.09 -16.77 18.17
C ASP A 511 1.34 -15.71 17.06
N PRO A 512 0.29 -15.26 16.36
CA PRO A 512 0.44 -14.15 15.40
C PRO A 512 0.78 -12.82 16.08
N GLY A 513 0.75 -12.74 17.42
CA GLY A 513 1.17 -11.59 18.22
C GLY A 513 2.68 -11.55 18.48
N GLU A 514 3.46 -12.55 18.05
CA GLU A 514 4.93 -12.64 18.21
C GLU A 514 5.36 -12.45 19.66
N THR A 515 4.72 -13.18 20.59
CA THR A 515 4.93 -13.02 22.04
C THR A 515 5.89 -14.03 22.65
N LEU A 516 6.05 -15.22 22.03
CA LEU A 516 6.88 -16.31 22.52
C LEU A 516 7.98 -16.66 21.52
N ASP A 517 9.22 -16.25 21.83
CA ASP A 517 10.40 -16.62 21.02
C ASP A 517 10.73 -18.12 21.20
N LEU A 518 10.72 -18.84 20.08
CA LEU A 518 10.98 -20.29 20.01
C LEU A 518 12.42 -20.63 19.63
N GLN A 519 13.34 -19.65 19.50
CA GLN A 519 14.72 -19.87 19.06
C GLN A 519 15.41 -20.99 19.85
N SER A 520 15.32 -20.95 21.18
CA SER A 520 15.94 -21.94 22.07
C SER A 520 15.18 -23.28 22.08
N ALA A 521 13.86 -23.26 21.86
CA ALA A 521 13.01 -24.46 21.86
C ALA A 521 13.06 -25.21 20.52
N GLN A 522 13.35 -24.51 19.42
CA GLN A 522 13.36 -25.03 18.05
C GLN A 522 14.68 -24.66 17.30
N PRO A 523 15.86 -25.04 17.84
CA PRO A 523 17.14 -24.56 17.30
C PRO A 523 17.40 -25.04 15.86
N VAL A 524 16.90 -26.21 15.47
CA VAL A 524 17.06 -26.75 14.10
C VAL A 524 16.22 -25.94 13.10
N VAL A 525 14.96 -25.62 13.44
CA VAL A 525 14.09 -24.78 12.61
C VAL A 525 14.70 -23.39 12.47
N PHE A 526 15.16 -22.81 13.58
CA PHE A 526 15.82 -21.51 13.60
C PHE A 526 17.04 -21.47 12.66
N ALA A 527 17.95 -22.45 12.73
CA ALA A 527 19.13 -22.50 11.87
C ALA A 527 18.76 -22.65 10.40
N SER A 528 17.85 -23.58 10.07
CA SER A 528 17.38 -23.78 8.70
C SER A 528 16.73 -22.53 8.10
N MET A 529 15.94 -21.79 8.88
CA MET A 529 15.32 -20.56 8.43
C MET A 529 16.32 -19.41 8.27
N ARG A 530 17.42 -19.39 9.06
CA ARG A 530 18.52 -18.46 8.88
C ARG A 530 19.23 -18.68 7.54
N ASP A 531 19.54 -19.93 7.23
CA ASP A 531 20.16 -20.30 5.94
C ASP A 531 19.25 -19.93 4.75
N ALA A 532 17.94 -20.17 4.90
CA ALA A 532 16.96 -19.81 3.89
C ALA A 532 16.84 -18.27 3.69
N TYR A 533 16.97 -17.49 4.78
CA TYR A 533 17.01 -16.03 4.68
C TYR A 533 18.27 -15.54 3.96
N ASP A 534 19.43 -16.10 4.28
CA ASP A 534 20.69 -15.71 3.65
C ASP A 534 20.65 -15.99 2.13
N LYS A 535 20.00 -17.12 1.75
CA LYS A 535 19.73 -17.41 0.33
C LYS A 535 18.76 -16.39 -0.30
N TYR A 536 17.65 -16.06 0.35
CA TYR A 536 16.72 -15.02 -0.14
C TYR A 536 17.45 -13.70 -0.37
N ALA A 537 18.25 -13.27 0.59
CA ALA A 537 19.01 -12.03 0.52
C ALA A 537 19.99 -12.02 -0.67
N GLN A 538 20.70 -13.13 -0.89
CA GLN A 538 21.58 -13.29 -2.04
C GLN A 538 20.81 -13.27 -3.37
N ASP A 539 19.73 -14.04 -3.49
CA ASP A 539 18.95 -14.20 -4.72
C ASP A 539 18.29 -12.89 -5.17
N ASN A 540 17.94 -12.00 -4.22
CA ASN A 540 17.29 -10.72 -4.50
C ASN A 540 18.24 -9.51 -4.45
N GLY A 541 19.52 -9.71 -4.18
CA GLY A 541 20.51 -8.62 -4.17
C GLY A 541 20.36 -7.67 -2.97
N VAL A 542 19.92 -8.19 -1.83
CA VAL A 542 19.82 -7.43 -0.58
C VAL A 542 21.22 -6.96 -0.15
N LEU A 543 21.39 -5.66 0.01
CA LEU A 543 22.63 -5.07 0.48
C LEU A 543 22.60 -4.89 2.01
N PRO A 544 23.71 -5.21 2.71
CA PRO A 544 23.77 -4.99 4.14
C PRO A 544 23.69 -3.49 4.48
N VAL A 545 23.11 -3.17 5.63
CA VAL A 545 23.17 -1.82 6.18
C VAL A 545 24.47 -1.61 6.97
N PRO A 546 25.03 -0.38 7.02
CA PRO A 546 26.20 -0.08 7.83
C PRO A 546 25.99 -0.39 9.33
N GLU A 547 27.07 -0.71 10.02
CA GLU A 547 27.03 -0.86 11.47
C GLU A 547 26.57 0.46 12.13
N GLY A 548 25.67 0.37 13.09
CA GLY A 548 25.07 1.55 13.77
C GLY A 548 24.11 2.37 12.91
N PHE A 549 23.61 1.79 11.81
CA PHE A 549 22.59 2.42 10.98
C PHE A 549 21.34 2.77 11.81
N ASP A 550 20.80 3.96 11.55
CA ASP A 550 19.63 4.51 12.22
C ASP A 550 18.73 5.20 11.20
N LEU A 551 17.48 4.75 11.11
CA LEU A 551 16.48 5.24 10.16
C LEU A 551 16.24 6.75 10.26
N GLN A 552 16.25 7.32 11.48
CA GLN A 552 16.02 8.74 11.67
C GLN A 552 17.22 9.57 11.19
N LYS A 553 18.44 9.08 11.43
CA LYS A 553 19.65 9.72 10.91
C LYS A 553 19.70 9.63 9.37
N ALA A 554 19.28 8.51 8.79
CA ALA A 554 19.19 8.38 7.33
C ALA A 554 18.19 9.39 6.75
N ALA A 555 17.00 9.52 7.33
CA ALA A 555 16.00 10.49 6.88
C ALA A 555 16.51 11.95 7.00
N MET A 556 17.25 12.28 8.06
CA MET A 556 17.86 13.59 8.21
C MET A 556 18.97 13.81 7.19
N HIS A 557 19.82 12.80 6.94
CA HIS A 557 20.85 12.85 5.89
C HIS A 557 20.24 13.12 4.53
N TYR A 558 19.21 12.35 4.16
CA TYR A 558 18.48 12.52 2.91
C TYR A 558 17.94 13.97 2.76
N ALA A 559 17.28 14.48 3.80
CA ALA A 559 16.77 15.86 3.79
C ALA A 559 17.86 16.89 3.57
N ILE A 560 18.99 16.76 4.28
CA ILE A 560 20.12 17.68 4.13
C ILE A 560 20.68 17.66 2.71
N HIS A 561 20.91 16.48 2.15
CA HIS A 561 21.59 16.34 0.86
C HIS A 561 20.69 16.60 -0.34
N HIS A 562 19.39 16.25 -0.26
CA HIS A 562 18.48 16.36 -1.39
C HIS A 562 17.63 17.65 -1.39
N TYR A 563 17.46 18.31 -0.23
CA TYR A 563 16.64 19.53 -0.14
C TYR A 563 17.41 20.74 0.37
N PHE A 564 18.17 20.65 1.46
CA PHE A 564 18.81 21.83 2.07
C PHE A 564 20.09 22.25 1.35
N LEU A 565 21.02 21.35 1.11
CA LEU A 565 22.29 21.67 0.45
C LEU A 565 22.10 22.20 -0.99
N PRO A 566 21.23 21.64 -1.83
CA PRO A 566 20.98 22.21 -3.15
C PRO A 566 20.46 23.65 -3.10
N LYS A 567 19.55 23.95 -2.17
CA LYS A 567 19.05 25.33 -1.98
C LYS A 567 20.13 26.28 -1.49
N LEU A 568 20.92 25.84 -0.51
CA LEU A 568 22.03 26.64 -0.01
C LEU A 568 23.04 26.94 -1.11
N ARG A 569 23.39 25.95 -1.93
CA ARG A 569 24.27 26.12 -3.10
C ARG A 569 23.67 27.07 -4.13
N ALA A 570 22.38 26.99 -4.41
CA ALA A 570 21.69 27.89 -5.32
C ALA A 570 21.62 29.33 -4.79
N ALA A 571 21.48 29.53 -3.48
CA ALA A 571 21.40 30.85 -2.84
C ALA A 571 22.77 31.46 -2.53
N TRP A 572 23.86 30.67 -2.54
CA TRP A 572 25.20 31.09 -2.17
C TRP A 572 25.73 32.33 -2.89
N PRO A 573 25.55 32.50 -4.24
CA PRO A 573 25.97 33.72 -4.91
C PRO A 573 25.27 34.98 -4.38
N GLY A 574 23.99 34.87 -4.01
CA GLY A 574 23.23 35.95 -3.39
C GLY A 574 23.76 36.34 -2.01
N TYR A 575 24.10 35.35 -1.19
CA TYR A 575 24.70 35.60 0.12
C TYR A 575 26.08 36.26 0.01
N LEU A 576 26.92 35.85 -0.92
CA LEU A 576 28.19 36.51 -1.21
C LEU A 576 28.01 37.95 -1.66
N ALA A 577 27.03 38.21 -2.55
CA ALA A 577 26.73 39.58 -2.98
C ALA A 577 26.27 40.47 -1.81
N LEU A 578 25.39 39.95 -0.95
CA LEU A 578 24.95 40.67 0.27
C LEU A 578 26.09 40.92 1.25
N ALA A 579 26.96 39.93 1.47
CA ALA A 579 28.13 40.08 2.31
C ALA A 579 29.12 41.12 1.72
N GLY A 580 29.37 41.09 0.43
CA GLY A 580 30.18 42.09 -0.28
C GLY A 580 29.61 43.51 -0.18
N ALA A 581 28.27 43.63 -0.35
CA ALA A 581 27.59 44.92 -0.17
C ALA A 581 27.67 45.45 1.26
N ALA A 582 27.51 44.58 2.28
CA ALA A 582 27.64 44.93 3.67
C ALA A 582 29.07 45.37 4.04
N LEU A 583 30.09 44.65 3.53
CA LEU A 583 31.49 45.01 3.71
C LEU A 583 31.83 46.35 3.00
N GLY A 584 31.34 46.53 1.78
CA GLY A 584 31.49 47.80 1.00
C GLY A 584 30.85 48.97 1.74
N TRP A 585 29.64 48.78 2.31
CA TRP A 585 28.95 49.79 3.08
C TRP A 585 29.67 50.12 4.40
N ALA A 586 30.20 49.12 5.12
CA ALA A 586 30.98 49.29 6.34
C ALA A 586 32.28 50.03 6.05
N TYR A 587 32.98 49.71 4.92
CA TYR A 587 34.18 50.41 4.48
C TYR A 587 33.89 51.87 4.13
N TRP A 588 32.78 52.13 3.35
CA TRP A 588 32.35 53.49 3.00
C TRP A 588 31.99 54.31 4.26
N ARG A 589 31.30 53.75 5.26
CA ARG A 589 31.00 54.39 6.53
C ARG A 589 32.28 54.75 7.31
N ARG A 590 33.28 53.86 7.34
CA ARG A 590 34.58 54.13 8.00
C ARG A 590 35.34 55.27 7.30
N ARG A 591 35.36 55.30 5.98
CA ARG A 591 35.98 56.40 5.20
C ARG A 591 35.31 57.76 5.45
N ARG A 592 34.00 57.82 5.51
CA ARG A 592 33.29 59.08 5.83
C ARG A 592 33.62 59.60 7.23
N LYS A 593 33.79 58.73 8.24
CA LYS A 593 34.19 59.15 9.61
C LYS A 593 35.66 59.57 9.72
N ALA A 594 36.52 59.23 8.78
CA ALA A 594 37.93 59.62 8.76
C ALA A 594 38.17 60.94 8.01
N ILE A 595 37.15 61.50 7.33
CA ILE A 595 37.21 62.76 6.57
C ILE A 595 36.44 63.88 7.30
N SER A 596 35.62 63.54 8.30
CA SER A 596 35.01 64.51 9.23
C SER A 596 35.82 64.59 10.51
#